data_1715a808f4535d9cfbdfb8458530de4d
#
_entry.id   1715a808f4535d9cfbdfb8458530de4d
#
_cell.length_a   1.000
_cell.length_b   1.000
_cell.length_c   1.000
_cell.angle_alpha   90.00
_cell.angle_beta   90.00
_cell.angle_gamma   90.00
#
_symmetry.space_group_name_H-M   'P 1'
#
loop_
_entity.id
_entity.type
_entity.pdbx_description
1 polymer ?
#
loop_
_entity_poly.entity_id
_entity_poly.type
_entity_poly.pdbx_seq_one_letter_code
_entity_poly.pdbx_strand_id
1 'polypeptide(L)'
;MISKYFTPILFLVLGSFVHAQKVGVVDVQKTFDGYHKVKDARERLDKSKKIAVEELEIFRDELEKIVKELKEMEEKLKNPNIDSSALKSQYQEKLVKAKEKQEDMVAYDKRAKATIAQRQRNLLVEHLEDIRLAVKKVAAAKDLDLVLNASESQLGIFYFTDKLDVTKDVVVTLNASIQKKK
;
A
#
# COMPACT_ATOMS: atom_id res chain seq x y z
N MET A 1 -0.54 -92.08 4.74
CA MET A 1 -1.65 -91.12 4.53
C MET A 1 -1.18 -89.75 4.99
N ILE A 2 -0.78 -88.88 4.05
CA ILE A 2 -0.27 -87.53 4.33
C ILE A 2 -1.32 -86.56 3.85
N SER A 3 -2.04 -85.98 4.82
CA SER A 3 -3.05 -84.91 4.55
C SER A 3 -2.33 -83.62 4.27
N LYS A 4 -2.48 -83.06 3.06
CA LYS A 4 -2.00 -81.71 2.65
C LYS A 4 -3.03 -80.68 2.99
N TYR A 5 -2.82 -79.93 4.06
CA TYR A 5 -3.63 -78.70 4.32
C TYR A 5 -3.08 -77.58 3.46
N PHE A 6 -3.82 -77.24 2.41
CA PHE A 6 -3.58 -76.06 1.55
C PHE A 6 -4.32 -74.92 2.17
N THR A 7 -3.62 -74.00 2.91
CA THR A 7 -4.19 -72.79 3.48
C THR A 7 -4.13 -71.70 2.45
N PRO A 8 -5.27 -71.09 1.98
CA PRO A 8 -5.20 -69.98 1.11
C PRO A 8 -4.82 -68.75 1.92
N ILE A 9 -3.66 -68.17 1.63
CA ILE A 9 -3.25 -66.83 2.12
C ILE A 9 -4.11 -65.77 1.43
N LEU A 10 -5.10 -65.27 2.15
CA LEU A 10 -5.93 -64.12 1.72
C LEU A 10 -5.06 -62.85 1.81
N PHE A 11 -4.50 -62.43 0.68
CA PHE A 11 -3.76 -61.18 0.55
C PHE A 11 -4.72 -60.01 0.65
N LEU A 12 -4.89 -59.45 1.87
CA LEU A 12 -5.67 -58.23 2.12
C LEU A 12 -4.91 -57.04 1.55
N VAL A 13 -5.19 -56.64 0.32
CA VAL A 13 -4.66 -55.43 -0.29
C VAL A 13 -5.33 -54.22 0.40
N LEU A 14 -4.71 -53.72 1.46
CA LEU A 14 -5.01 -52.41 2.04
C LEU A 14 -4.63 -51.35 1.00
N GLY A 15 -5.58 -50.98 0.15
CA GLY A 15 -5.47 -49.86 -0.75
C GLY A 15 -5.32 -48.60 0.08
N SER A 16 -4.10 -48.15 0.29
CA SER A 16 -3.82 -46.82 0.83
C SER A 16 -4.36 -45.79 -0.15
N PHE A 17 -5.49 -45.17 0.17
CA PHE A 17 -5.98 -43.98 -0.55
C PHE A 17 -4.98 -42.84 -0.30
N VAL A 18 -3.93 -42.80 -1.12
CA VAL A 18 -3.03 -41.66 -1.17
C VAL A 18 -3.83 -40.52 -1.78
N HIS A 19 -4.40 -39.66 -0.94
CA HIS A 19 -4.94 -38.38 -1.40
C HIS A 19 -3.77 -37.52 -1.82
N ALA A 20 -3.56 -37.39 -3.11
CA ALA A 20 -2.60 -36.40 -3.64
C ALA A 20 -3.09 -35.01 -3.25
N GLN A 21 -2.32 -34.28 -2.46
CA GLN A 21 -2.61 -32.91 -2.08
C GLN A 21 -2.73 -32.04 -3.33
N LYS A 22 -3.84 -31.33 -3.46
CA LYS A 22 -4.06 -30.39 -4.56
C LYS A 22 -3.52 -29.02 -4.15
N VAL A 23 -2.47 -28.61 -4.82
CA VAL A 23 -1.79 -27.34 -4.57
C VAL A 23 -2.14 -26.33 -5.66
N GLY A 24 -2.45 -25.12 -5.26
CA GLY A 24 -2.57 -23.95 -6.13
C GLY A 24 -1.47 -22.93 -5.85
N VAL A 25 -1.23 -22.06 -6.80
CA VAL A 25 -0.26 -20.97 -6.68
C VAL A 25 -0.95 -19.65 -7.06
N VAL A 26 -0.73 -18.62 -6.28
CA VAL A 26 -1.25 -17.28 -6.54
C VAL A 26 -0.12 -16.25 -6.50
N ASP A 27 -0.04 -15.41 -7.52
CA ASP A 27 0.79 -14.20 -7.47
C ASP A 27 0.00 -13.08 -6.77
N VAL A 28 0.30 -12.87 -5.49
CA VAL A 28 -0.38 -11.86 -4.67
C VAL A 28 -0.12 -10.46 -5.22
N GLN A 29 1.05 -10.17 -5.79
CA GLN A 29 1.36 -8.86 -6.37
C GLN A 29 0.50 -8.61 -7.61
N LYS A 30 0.45 -9.56 -8.56
CA LYS A 30 -0.42 -9.45 -9.74
C LYS A 30 -1.91 -9.38 -9.35
N THR A 31 -2.30 -10.13 -8.32
CA THR A 31 -3.67 -10.07 -7.78
C THR A 31 -4.00 -8.69 -7.24
N PHE A 32 -3.07 -8.10 -6.47
CA PHE A 32 -3.19 -6.76 -5.92
C PHE A 32 -3.31 -5.70 -7.03
N ASP A 33 -2.49 -5.80 -8.06
CA ASP A 33 -2.49 -4.87 -9.20
C ASP A 33 -3.74 -5.02 -10.10
N GLY A 34 -4.30 -6.23 -10.18
CA GLY A 34 -5.54 -6.52 -10.91
C GLY A 34 -6.83 -6.20 -10.15
N TYR A 35 -6.75 -5.83 -8.87
CA TYR A 35 -7.91 -5.55 -8.03
C TYR A 35 -8.38 -4.09 -8.17
N HIS A 36 -9.62 -3.87 -8.64
CA HIS A 36 -10.15 -2.54 -8.92
C HIS A 36 -10.18 -1.62 -7.71
N LYS A 37 -10.53 -2.13 -6.51
CA LYS A 37 -10.49 -1.30 -5.28
C LYS A 37 -9.09 -0.79 -4.95
N VAL A 38 -8.05 -1.59 -5.21
CA VAL A 38 -6.66 -1.17 -5.02
C VAL A 38 -6.32 -0.04 -5.97
N LYS A 39 -6.74 -0.16 -7.24
CA LYS A 39 -6.53 0.89 -8.24
C LYS A 39 -7.15 2.21 -7.81
N ASP A 40 -8.43 2.18 -7.42
CA ASP A 40 -9.16 3.36 -6.92
C ASP A 40 -8.51 3.96 -5.66
N ALA A 41 -8.03 3.10 -4.76
CA ALA A 41 -7.38 3.54 -3.52
C ALA A 41 -5.99 4.15 -3.79
N ARG A 42 -5.23 3.61 -4.75
CA ARG A 42 -3.96 4.20 -5.22
C ARG A 42 -4.19 5.57 -5.84
N GLU A 43 -5.19 5.72 -6.71
CA GLU A 43 -5.53 7.00 -7.31
C GLU A 43 -5.89 8.07 -6.25
N ARG A 44 -6.66 7.70 -5.22
CA ARG A 44 -6.95 8.59 -4.09
C ARG A 44 -5.70 8.95 -3.28
N LEU A 45 -4.80 8.00 -3.09
CA LEU A 45 -3.53 8.22 -2.40
C LEU A 45 -2.63 9.19 -3.18
N ASP A 46 -2.53 9.00 -4.50
CA ASP A 46 -1.73 9.86 -5.37
C ASP A 46 -2.30 11.28 -5.46
N LYS A 47 -3.62 11.43 -5.51
CA LYS A 47 -4.27 12.75 -5.37
C LYS A 47 -3.92 13.41 -4.03
N SER A 48 -3.92 12.64 -2.92
CA SER A 48 -3.55 13.18 -1.61
C SER A 48 -2.08 13.63 -1.55
N LYS A 49 -1.17 12.87 -2.20
CA LYS A 49 0.24 13.27 -2.32
C LYS A 49 0.39 14.57 -3.11
N LYS A 50 -0.33 14.67 -4.24
CA LYS A 50 -0.30 15.86 -5.10
C LYS A 50 -0.78 17.11 -4.34
N ILE A 51 -1.91 17.02 -3.65
CA ILE A 51 -2.43 18.11 -2.81
C ILE A 51 -1.41 18.53 -1.75
N ALA A 52 -0.74 17.55 -1.10
CA ALA A 52 0.26 17.86 -0.09
C ALA A 52 1.49 18.60 -0.66
N VAL A 53 1.90 18.26 -1.89
CA VAL A 53 3.00 18.96 -2.58
C VAL A 53 2.57 20.37 -2.97
N GLU A 54 1.38 20.55 -3.53
CA GLU A 54 0.82 21.86 -3.91
C GLU A 54 0.71 22.78 -2.70
N GLU A 55 0.25 22.29 -1.57
CA GLU A 55 0.14 23.06 -0.33
C GLU A 55 1.51 23.48 0.22
N LEU A 56 2.51 22.58 0.16
CA LEU A 56 3.88 22.93 0.56
C LEU A 56 4.50 23.98 -0.36
N GLU A 57 4.12 24.02 -1.64
CA GLU A 57 4.57 25.03 -2.57
C GLU A 57 3.98 26.40 -2.22
N ILE A 58 2.69 26.45 -1.87
CA ILE A 58 2.05 27.68 -1.34
C ILE A 58 2.79 28.21 -0.12
N PHE A 59 3.13 27.35 0.86
CA PHE A 59 3.91 27.77 2.03
C PHE A 59 5.27 28.35 1.65
N ARG A 60 5.97 27.76 0.68
CA ARG A 60 7.27 28.25 0.19
C ARG A 60 7.14 29.63 -0.47
N ASP A 61 6.15 29.79 -1.35
CA ASP A 61 5.91 31.05 -2.04
C ASP A 61 5.57 32.19 -1.07
N GLU A 62 4.75 31.89 -0.06
CA GLU A 62 4.42 32.86 0.99
C GLU A 62 5.65 33.24 1.82
N LEU A 63 6.48 32.26 2.18
CA LEU A 63 7.72 32.49 2.92
C LEU A 63 8.72 33.29 2.07
N GLU A 64 8.84 33.00 0.79
CA GLU A 64 9.73 33.75 -0.13
C GLU A 64 9.29 35.22 -0.22
N LYS A 65 8.00 35.50 -0.32
CA LYS A 65 7.46 36.86 -0.30
C LYS A 65 7.84 37.61 1.00
N ILE A 66 7.67 36.94 2.15
CA ILE A 66 8.03 37.53 3.45
C ILE A 66 9.54 37.81 3.51
N VAL A 67 10.38 36.88 3.05
CA VAL A 67 11.84 37.04 3.03
C VAL A 67 12.25 38.19 2.12
N LYS A 68 11.60 38.35 0.95
CA LYS A 68 11.86 39.49 0.04
C LYS A 68 11.52 40.82 0.70
N GLU A 69 10.37 40.90 1.34
CA GLU A 69 9.95 42.12 2.06
C GLU A 69 10.87 42.42 3.23
N LEU A 70 11.37 41.43 3.96
CA LEU A 70 12.36 41.62 5.02
C LEU A 70 13.67 42.18 4.46
N LYS A 71 14.15 41.73 3.33
CA LYS A 71 15.35 42.25 2.66
C LYS A 71 15.15 43.73 2.26
N GLU A 72 14.00 44.06 1.68
CA GLU A 72 13.67 45.43 1.32
C GLU A 72 13.60 46.37 2.55
N MET A 73 13.06 45.89 3.66
CA MET A 73 13.06 46.62 4.94
C MET A 73 14.47 46.79 5.51
N GLU A 74 15.31 45.78 5.43
CA GLU A 74 16.70 45.84 5.86
C GLU A 74 17.49 46.89 5.11
N GLU A 75 17.34 46.95 3.78
CA GLU A 75 17.96 48.01 2.97
C GLU A 75 17.48 49.44 3.35
N LYS A 76 16.17 49.61 3.62
CA LYS A 76 15.64 50.90 4.11
C LYS A 76 16.19 51.24 5.47
N LEU A 77 16.40 50.31 6.38
CA LEU A 77 16.96 50.53 7.71
C LEU A 77 18.43 50.99 7.69
N LYS A 78 19.17 50.72 6.60
CA LYS A 78 20.53 51.20 6.40
C LYS A 78 20.59 52.69 6.04
N ASN A 79 19.49 53.30 5.63
CA ASN A 79 19.46 54.71 5.27
C ASN A 79 19.32 55.59 6.53
N PRO A 80 20.28 56.46 6.85
CA PRO A 80 20.30 57.26 8.08
C PRO A 80 19.21 58.38 8.07
N ASN A 81 18.62 58.70 6.90
CA ASN A 81 17.61 59.72 6.75
C ASN A 81 16.16 59.22 6.96
N ILE A 82 15.99 57.96 7.26
CA ILE A 82 14.67 57.33 7.49
C ILE A 82 14.42 57.22 8.99
N ASP A 83 13.29 57.69 9.48
CA ASP A 83 12.84 57.39 10.85
C ASP A 83 12.65 55.87 11.00
N SER A 84 13.60 55.26 11.71
CA SER A 84 13.74 53.82 11.77
C SER A 84 12.88 53.17 12.84
N SER A 85 12.21 53.90 13.71
CA SER A 85 11.50 53.33 14.87
C SER A 85 10.33 52.46 14.47
N ALA A 86 9.39 52.97 13.70
CA ALA A 86 8.23 52.23 13.20
C ALA A 86 8.66 51.09 12.25
N LEU A 87 9.68 51.35 11.41
CA LEU A 87 10.19 50.37 10.46
C LEU A 87 10.87 49.16 11.20
N LYS A 88 11.58 49.43 12.30
CA LYS A 88 12.16 48.34 13.14
C LYS A 88 11.07 47.46 13.75
N SER A 89 9.98 48.06 14.25
CA SER A 89 8.87 47.30 14.81
C SER A 89 8.24 46.40 13.74
N GLN A 90 7.95 46.96 12.55
CA GLN A 90 7.41 46.18 11.43
C GLN A 90 8.35 45.07 10.97
N TYR A 91 9.66 45.32 10.96
CA TYR A 91 10.67 44.31 10.63
C TYR A 91 10.64 43.15 11.62
N GLN A 92 10.57 43.44 12.94
CA GLN A 92 10.50 42.44 13.98
C GLN A 92 9.22 41.60 13.90
N GLU A 93 8.07 42.22 13.69
CA GLU A 93 6.79 41.53 13.48
C GLU A 93 6.86 40.60 12.26
N LYS A 94 7.50 41.04 11.19
CA LYS A 94 7.63 40.25 9.98
C LYS A 94 8.61 39.09 10.13
N LEU A 95 9.68 39.24 10.93
CA LEU A 95 10.56 38.13 11.33
C LEU A 95 9.80 37.06 12.11
N VAL A 96 8.92 37.48 13.04
CA VAL A 96 8.07 36.53 13.78
C VAL A 96 7.14 35.80 12.83
N LYS A 97 6.50 36.51 11.91
CA LYS A 97 5.63 35.88 10.89
C LYS A 97 6.39 34.89 9.98
N ALA A 98 7.63 35.22 9.59
CA ALA A 98 8.44 34.31 8.79
C ALA A 98 8.73 33.01 9.55
N LYS A 99 9.08 33.16 10.84
CA LYS A 99 9.35 31.99 11.70
C LYS A 99 8.11 31.12 11.90
N GLU A 100 6.97 31.74 12.24
CA GLU A 100 5.70 31.01 12.38
C GLU A 100 5.32 30.28 11.10
N LYS A 101 5.43 30.94 9.94
CA LYS A 101 5.15 30.34 8.64
C LYS A 101 6.07 29.15 8.34
N GLN A 102 7.34 29.24 8.69
CA GLN A 102 8.31 28.15 8.55
C GLN A 102 7.95 26.97 9.49
N GLU A 103 7.58 27.25 10.73
CA GLU A 103 7.13 26.22 11.69
C GLU A 103 5.85 25.53 11.20
N ASP A 104 4.88 26.29 10.68
CA ASP A 104 3.64 25.76 10.08
C ASP A 104 3.93 24.86 8.89
N MET A 105 4.83 25.25 7.99
CA MET A 105 5.24 24.45 6.84
C MET A 105 5.85 23.12 7.29
N VAL A 106 6.75 23.14 8.25
CA VAL A 106 7.39 21.92 8.80
C VAL A 106 6.36 21.03 9.47
N ALA A 107 5.46 21.60 10.25
CA ALA A 107 4.38 20.87 10.92
C ALA A 107 3.42 20.24 9.90
N TYR A 108 3.08 20.96 8.84
CA TYR A 108 2.24 20.45 7.75
C TYR A 108 2.93 19.28 7.03
N ASP A 109 4.18 19.43 6.60
CA ASP A 109 4.95 18.37 5.93
C ASP A 109 4.98 17.08 6.77
N LYS A 110 5.28 17.21 8.06
CA LYS A 110 5.28 16.07 8.99
C LYS A 110 3.91 15.38 9.07
N ARG A 111 2.83 16.15 9.20
CA ARG A 111 1.46 15.62 9.27
C ARG A 111 1.04 14.97 7.94
N ALA A 112 1.32 15.61 6.81
CA ALA A 112 1.00 15.09 5.49
C ALA A 112 1.70 13.76 5.23
N LYS A 113 3.01 13.67 5.49
CA LYS A 113 3.80 12.43 5.38
C LYS A 113 3.25 11.31 6.27
N ALA A 114 2.93 11.61 7.52
CA ALA A 114 2.37 10.64 8.44
C ALA A 114 1.01 10.11 7.97
N THR A 115 0.13 11.01 7.50
CA THR A 115 -1.20 10.66 6.97
C THR A 115 -1.10 9.81 5.72
N ILE A 116 -0.23 10.17 4.78
CA ILE A 116 0.01 9.42 3.54
C ILE A 116 0.54 8.01 3.86
N ALA A 117 1.54 7.91 4.76
CA ALA A 117 2.08 6.64 5.20
C ALA A 117 1.03 5.76 5.89
N GLN A 118 0.17 6.35 6.72
CA GLN A 118 -0.92 5.61 7.35
C GLN A 118 -1.94 5.08 6.34
N ARG A 119 -2.35 5.92 5.38
CA ARG A 119 -3.27 5.51 4.30
C ARG A 119 -2.68 4.39 3.46
N GLN A 120 -1.38 4.45 3.17
CA GLN A 120 -0.68 3.39 2.42
C GLN A 120 -0.66 2.07 3.20
N ARG A 121 -0.41 2.09 4.51
CA ARG A 121 -0.48 0.89 5.36
C ARG A 121 -1.89 0.31 5.40
N ASN A 122 -2.89 1.15 5.61
CA ASN A 122 -4.28 0.71 5.67
C ASN A 122 -4.73 0.06 4.35
N LEU A 123 -4.33 0.64 3.22
CA LEU A 123 -4.58 0.09 1.89
C LEU A 123 -4.01 -1.32 1.75
N LEU A 124 -2.77 -1.54 2.18
CA LEU A 124 -2.15 -2.87 2.14
C LEU A 124 -2.89 -3.87 3.01
N VAL A 125 -3.17 -3.52 4.26
CA VAL A 125 -3.81 -4.43 5.22
C VAL A 125 -5.23 -4.82 4.78
N GLU A 126 -6.05 -3.84 4.39
CA GLU A 126 -7.44 -4.06 3.97
C GLU A 126 -7.52 -4.96 2.73
N HIS A 127 -6.69 -4.68 1.74
CA HIS A 127 -6.77 -5.42 0.48
C HIS A 127 -6.08 -6.78 0.52
N LEU A 128 -5.07 -6.98 1.39
CA LEU A 128 -4.53 -8.32 1.64
C LEU A 128 -5.59 -9.24 2.26
N GLU A 129 -6.44 -8.72 3.13
CA GLU A 129 -7.54 -9.51 3.69
C GLU A 129 -8.59 -9.85 2.63
N ASP A 130 -8.99 -8.89 1.79
CA ASP A 130 -9.87 -9.14 0.65
C ASP A 130 -9.30 -10.26 -0.27
N ILE A 131 -7.99 -10.20 -0.56
CA ILE A 131 -7.29 -11.23 -1.37
C ILE A 131 -7.34 -12.58 -0.69
N ARG A 132 -7.04 -12.65 0.61
CA ARG A 132 -7.07 -13.90 1.39
C ARG A 132 -8.45 -14.54 1.35
N LEU A 133 -9.51 -13.76 1.48
CA LEU A 133 -10.90 -14.24 1.38
C LEU A 133 -11.23 -14.74 -0.03
N ALA A 134 -10.75 -14.08 -1.07
CA ALA A 134 -10.94 -14.53 -2.45
C ALA A 134 -10.17 -15.82 -2.75
N VAL A 135 -8.92 -15.93 -2.29
CA VAL A 135 -8.12 -17.16 -2.38
C VAL A 135 -8.84 -18.32 -1.70
N LYS A 136 -9.39 -18.11 -0.50
CA LYS A 136 -10.18 -19.15 0.19
C LYS A 136 -11.37 -19.61 -0.62
N LYS A 137 -12.09 -18.70 -1.29
CA LYS A 137 -13.23 -19.06 -2.15
C LYS A 137 -12.80 -19.86 -3.39
N VAL A 138 -11.70 -19.44 -4.04
CA VAL A 138 -11.15 -20.14 -5.21
C VAL A 138 -10.61 -21.51 -4.81
N ALA A 139 -9.91 -21.62 -3.69
CA ALA A 139 -9.42 -22.88 -3.17
C ALA A 139 -10.55 -23.88 -2.92
N ALA A 140 -11.64 -23.43 -2.27
CA ALA A 140 -12.81 -24.26 -2.04
C ALA A 140 -13.51 -24.70 -3.35
N ALA A 141 -13.62 -23.79 -4.32
CA ALA A 141 -14.25 -24.09 -5.62
C ALA A 141 -13.43 -25.06 -6.48
N LYS A 142 -12.11 -25.06 -6.33
CA LYS A 142 -11.19 -25.94 -7.07
C LYS A 142 -10.72 -27.15 -6.26
N ASP A 143 -11.23 -27.32 -5.05
CA ASP A 143 -10.86 -28.42 -4.14
C ASP A 143 -9.33 -28.46 -3.91
N LEU A 144 -8.75 -27.26 -3.60
CA LEU A 144 -7.34 -27.11 -3.30
C LEU A 144 -7.11 -27.22 -1.79
N ASP A 145 -6.12 -28.03 -1.39
CA ASP A 145 -5.72 -28.19 0.01
C ASP A 145 -4.78 -27.09 0.48
N LEU A 146 -4.00 -26.52 -0.45
CA LEU A 146 -2.99 -25.52 -0.17
C LEU A 146 -2.88 -24.51 -1.34
N VAL A 147 -2.74 -23.23 -1.01
CA VAL A 147 -2.39 -22.19 -1.99
C VAL A 147 -1.16 -21.44 -1.51
N LEU A 148 -0.14 -21.39 -2.34
CA LEU A 148 1.15 -20.76 -2.06
C LEU A 148 1.25 -19.43 -2.80
N ASN A 149 1.93 -18.45 -2.17
CA ASN A 149 2.25 -17.19 -2.82
C ASN A 149 3.51 -17.36 -3.69
N ALA A 150 3.40 -17.03 -4.98
CA ALA A 150 4.49 -17.06 -5.95
C ALA A 150 4.84 -15.68 -6.50
N SER A 151 4.60 -14.60 -5.74
CA SER A 151 5.02 -13.26 -6.15
C SER A 151 6.54 -13.20 -6.28
N GLU A 152 7.05 -12.57 -7.32
CA GLU A 152 8.50 -12.41 -7.59
C GLU A 152 9.24 -11.70 -6.45
N SER A 153 8.55 -10.88 -5.68
CA SER A 153 9.08 -10.21 -4.49
C SER A 153 9.31 -11.15 -3.29
N GLN A 154 8.83 -12.39 -3.36
CA GLN A 154 8.94 -13.41 -2.31
C GLN A 154 9.91 -14.50 -2.76
N LEU A 155 11.03 -14.62 -2.10
CA LEU A 155 12.03 -15.67 -2.34
C LEU A 155 11.50 -17.02 -1.83
N GLY A 156 10.65 -17.70 -2.59
CA GLY A 156 10.08 -18.97 -2.14
C GLY A 156 9.80 -19.96 -3.24
N ILE A 157 9.09 -19.59 -4.30
CA ILE A 157 8.73 -20.46 -5.40
C ILE A 157 9.46 -20.03 -6.66
N PHE A 158 10.40 -20.88 -7.12
CA PHE A 158 11.21 -20.59 -8.32
C PHE A 158 10.56 -21.06 -9.61
N TYR A 159 9.70 -22.09 -9.52
CA TYR A 159 9.05 -22.67 -10.69
C TYR A 159 7.73 -23.35 -10.31
N PHE A 160 6.74 -23.17 -11.13
CA PHE A 160 5.47 -23.91 -11.13
C PHE A 160 4.89 -23.93 -12.55
N THR A 161 4.02 -24.91 -12.83
CA THR A 161 3.33 -24.98 -14.11
C THR A 161 2.09 -24.09 -14.10
N ASP A 162 1.71 -23.55 -15.26
CA ASP A 162 0.50 -22.70 -15.42
C ASP A 162 -0.79 -23.36 -14.91
N LYS A 163 -0.83 -24.68 -14.87
CA LYS A 163 -1.97 -25.46 -14.35
C LYS A 163 -2.24 -25.22 -12.87
N LEU A 164 -1.21 -24.83 -12.12
CA LEU A 164 -1.30 -24.53 -10.68
C LEU A 164 -1.67 -23.06 -10.42
N ASP A 165 -1.54 -22.20 -11.43
CA ASP A 165 -1.78 -20.76 -11.28
C ASP A 165 -3.28 -20.44 -11.18
N VAL A 166 -3.70 -19.96 -10.02
CA VAL A 166 -5.08 -19.50 -9.77
C VAL A 166 -5.20 -17.97 -9.67
N THR A 167 -4.16 -17.23 -10.03
CA THR A 167 -4.11 -15.76 -9.92
C THR A 167 -5.28 -15.10 -10.64
N LYS A 168 -5.56 -15.50 -11.88
CA LYS A 168 -6.69 -14.96 -12.67
C LYS A 168 -8.05 -15.22 -12.02
N ASP A 169 -8.26 -16.43 -11.49
CA ASP A 169 -9.52 -16.78 -10.82
C ASP A 169 -9.73 -15.96 -9.55
N VAL A 170 -8.64 -15.70 -8.80
CA VAL A 170 -8.68 -14.84 -7.61
C VAL A 170 -9.01 -13.40 -7.99
N VAL A 171 -8.39 -12.84 -9.02
CA VAL A 171 -8.70 -11.47 -9.53
C VAL A 171 -10.16 -11.36 -9.98
N VAL A 172 -10.66 -12.33 -10.72
CA VAL A 172 -12.08 -12.37 -11.16
C VAL A 172 -13.00 -12.42 -9.94
N THR A 173 -12.69 -13.27 -8.95
CA THR A 173 -13.49 -13.41 -7.72
C THR A 173 -13.52 -12.13 -6.91
N LEU A 174 -12.39 -11.42 -6.79
CA LEU A 174 -12.29 -10.13 -6.13
C LEU A 174 -13.15 -9.07 -6.81
N ASN A 175 -13.03 -8.94 -8.13
CA ASN A 175 -13.73 -7.91 -8.89
C ASN A 175 -15.23 -8.17 -8.99
N ALA A 176 -15.67 -9.45 -9.06
CA ALA A 176 -17.08 -9.83 -9.04
C ALA A 176 -17.78 -9.47 -7.70
N SER A 177 -17.04 -9.48 -6.59
CA SER A 177 -17.59 -9.14 -5.28
C SER A 177 -17.98 -7.66 -5.15
N ILE A 178 -17.40 -6.78 -5.98
CA ILE A 178 -17.71 -5.35 -6.01
C ILE A 178 -19.06 -5.09 -6.65
N GLN A 179 -19.40 -5.83 -7.70
CA GLN A 179 -20.65 -5.65 -8.45
C GLN A 179 -21.91 -6.05 -7.66
N LYS A 180 -21.76 -6.93 -6.66
CA LYS A 180 -22.88 -7.38 -5.80
C LYS A 180 -23.22 -6.41 -4.65
N LYS A 181 -22.41 -5.36 -4.43
CA LYS A 181 -22.62 -4.36 -3.36
C LYS A 181 -23.18 -3.02 -3.87
N LYS A 182 -23.47 -2.89 -5.16
CA LYS A 182 -24.23 -1.80 -5.76
C LYS A 182 -25.68 -2.22 -5.92
#